data_40a8a3a0032e08ef14f68e931f6ba7ab
#
_entry.id   40a8a3a0032e08ef14f68e931f6ba7ab
#
_cell.length_a   1.000
_cell.length_b   1.000
_cell.length_c   1.000
_cell.angle_alpha   90.00
_cell.angle_beta   90.00
_cell.angle_gamma   90.00
#
_symmetry.space_group_name_H-M   'P 1'
#
loop_
_entity.id
_entity.type
_entity.pdbx_description
1 polymer ?
#
loop_
_entity_poly.entity_id
_entity_poly.type
_entity_poly.pdbx_seq_one_letter_code
_entity_poly.pdbx_strand_id
1 'polypeptide(L)'
;LAHNNGTSPYPTIYHKELNHDLPAYADMGVPNAEIMLPEVLKAKGYHNIHIGKWHLGEAKPLRPTSQGFDESLGMRAGGDLFMAEDDPQVVNAKLPWDPIDRFLWANLPHAVYWGDSQRFRPKGHLTDYFTDNALAAIDANKNRPFFMYLAYNAPHTPLQALKSDYDALPQIKDHTQRVYGAMMRQLDR
;
A
#
# COMPACT_ATOMS: atom_id res chain seq x y z
N LEU A 1 -9.98 -4.15 8.92
CA LEU A 1 -11.19 -4.99 9.11
C LEU A 1 -10.84 -6.47 8.97
N ALA A 2 -10.09 -6.88 7.93
CA ALA A 2 -9.65 -8.28 7.77
C ALA A 2 -8.80 -8.78 8.96
N HIS A 3 -8.08 -7.90 9.64
CA HIS A 3 -7.32 -8.25 10.84
C HIS A 3 -8.18 -8.52 12.08
N ASN A 4 -9.33 -7.88 12.19
CA ASN A 4 -10.19 -8.01 13.37
C ASN A 4 -11.00 -9.31 13.40
N ASN A 5 -11.11 -10.00 12.27
CA ASN A 5 -11.85 -11.26 12.16
C ASN A 5 -10.97 -12.50 12.30
N GLY A 6 -9.70 -12.34 12.72
CA GLY A 6 -8.75 -13.45 12.80
C GLY A 6 -8.29 -13.96 11.43
N THR A 7 -8.70 -13.34 10.34
CA THR A 7 -8.29 -13.67 8.99
C THR A 7 -7.15 -12.74 8.58
N SER A 8 -5.92 -13.22 8.59
CA SER A 8 -4.79 -12.49 8.04
C SER A 8 -4.66 -12.81 6.55
N PRO A 9 -4.44 -11.81 5.68
CA PRO A 9 -4.05 -12.06 4.29
C PRO A 9 -2.66 -12.71 4.17
N TYR A 10 -1.94 -12.84 5.28
CA TYR A 10 -0.63 -13.50 5.36
C TYR A 10 -0.74 -14.80 6.16
N PRO A 11 -1.26 -15.90 5.58
CA PRO A 11 -1.50 -17.15 6.31
C PRO A 11 -0.23 -17.86 6.78
N THR A 12 0.94 -17.40 6.35
CA THR A 12 2.13 -18.25 6.38
C THR A 12 2.96 -18.17 7.64
N ILE A 13 2.96 -17.05 8.40
CA ILE A 13 3.83 -16.95 9.59
C ILE A 13 3.05 -17.01 10.89
N TYR A 14 1.89 -16.34 10.96
CA TYR A 14 1.14 -16.20 12.22
C TYR A 14 0.03 -17.19 12.40
N HIS A 15 -0.44 -17.83 11.33
CA HIS A 15 -1.69 -18.58 11.34
C HIS A 15 -1.55 -20.03 10.92
N LYS A 16 -0.39 -20.45 10.39
CA LYS A 16 -0.20 -21.81 9.93
C LYS A 16 -0.41 -22.87 11.04
N GLU A 17 -0.11 -22.49 12.28
CA GLU A 17 -0.31 -23.34 13.46
C GLU A 17 -1.62 -23.08 14.19
N LEU A 18 -2.26 -21.93 13.95
CA LEU A 18 -3.45 -21.47 14.66
C LEU A 18 -4.73 -21.58 13.84
N ASN A 19 -4.65 -21.79 12.53
CA ASN A 19 -5.78 -21.71 11.62
C ASN A 19 -5.97 -22.97 10.83
N HIS A 20 -6.80 -23.84 11.35
CA HIS A 20 -7.39 -24.93 10.60
C HIS A 20 -8.51 -24.47 9.65
N ASP A 21 -9.04 -23.23 9.87
CA ASP A 21 -10.25 -22.69 9.24
C ASP A 21 -10.03 -21.32 8.58
N LEU A 22 -8.89 -21.11 7.89
CA LEU A 22 -8.73 -19.91 7.07
C LEU A 22 -9.75 -19.91 5.94
N PRO A 23 -10.44 -18.76 5.71
CA PRO A 23 -11.28 -18.61 4.53
C PRO A 23 -10.48 -18.91 3.27
N ALA A 24 -11.15 -19.40 2.24
CA ALA A 24 -10.53 -19.52 0.93
C ALA A 24 -9.96 -18.16 0.49
N TYR A 25 -8.85 -18.16 -0.25
CA TYR A 25 -8.22 -16.91 -0.74
C TYR A 25 -9.23 -15.97 -1.42
N ALA A 26 -10.23 -16.54 -2.10
CA ALA A 26 -11.30 -15.76 -2.76
C ALA A 26 -12.16 -14.96 -1.77
N ASP A 27 -12.22 -15.38 -0.51
CA ASP A 27 -13.06 -14.79 0.53
C ASP A 27 -12.24 -13.95 1.54
N MET A 28 -10.93 -13.87 1.35
CA MET A 28 -10.02 -13.10 2.22
C MET A 28 -10.08 -11.62 1.88
N GLY A 29 -11.07 -10.90 2.39
CA GLY A 29 -11.25 -9.47 2.15
C GLY A 29 -12.61 -8.97 2.58
N VAL A 30 -13.01 -7.81 2.07
CA VAL A 30 -14.37 -7.27 2.29
C VAL A 30 -15.34 -7.99 1.35
N PRO A 31 -16.37 -8.66 1.88
CA PRO A 31 -17.35 -9.34 1.04
C PRO A 31 -18.08 -8.40 0.09
N ASN A 32 -18.35 -8.86 -1.13
CA ASN A 32 -19.09 -8.06 -2.13
C ASN A 32 -20.55 -7.73 -1.74
N ALA A 33 -21.06 -8.34 -0.68
CA ALA A 33 -22.38 -7.99 -0.11
C ALA A 33 -22.33 -6.67 0.69
N GLU A 34 -21.14 -6.22 1.09
CA GLU A 34 -20.95 -4.93 1.75
C GLU A 34 -20.87 -3.82 0.72
N ILE A 35 -21.72 -2.81 0.87
CA ILE A 35 -21.72 -1.66 -0.05
C ILE A 35 -20.65 -0.67 0.39
N MET A 36 -19.65 -0.45 -0.46
CA MET A 36 -18.56 0.47 -0.21
C MET A 36 -18.87 1.88 -0.70
N LEU A 37 -18.23 2.88 -0.08
CA LEU A 37 -18.41 4.29 -0.45
C LEU A 37 -18.25 4.58 -1.96
N PRO A 38 -17.24 4.04 -2.67
CA PRO A 38 -17.10 4.30 -4.10
C PRO A 38 -18.29 3.75 -4.92
N GLU A 39 -18.93 2.65 -4.51
CA GLU A 39 -20.12 2.13 -5.19
C GLU A 39 -21.30 3.11 -5.07
N VAL A 40 -21.50 3.67 -3.88
CA VAL A 40 -22.54 4.69 -3.64
C VAL A 40 -22.26 5.94 -4.47
N LEU A 41 -21.01 6.41 -4.51
CA LEU A 41 -20.62 7.60 -5.25
C LEU A 41 -20.69 7.38 -6.77
N LYS A 42 -20.35 6.19 -7.25
CA LYS A 42 -20.50 5.81 -8.66
C LYS A 42 -21.94 5.93 -9.12
N ALA A 43 -22.90 5.48 -8.30
CA ALA A 43 -24.33 5.63 -8.58
C ALA A 43 -24.78 7.10 -8.61
N LYS A 44 -23.99 8.03 -8.07
CA LYS A 44 -24.20 9.47 -8.10
C LYS A 44 -23.43 10.20 -9.20
N GLY A 45 -22.76 9.45 -10.09
CA GLY A 45 -22.04 10.01 -11.23
C GLY A 45 -20.59 10.46 -10.90
N TYR A 46 -20.05 10.05 -9.76
CA TYR A 46 -18.64 10.29 -9.46
C TYR A 46 -17.74 9.31 -10.22
N HIS A 47 -16.59 9.81 -10.65
CA HIS A 47 -15.49 8.98 -11.12
C HIS A 47 -14.58 8.63 -9.94
N ASN A 48 -14.42 7.35 -9.64
CA ASN A 48 -13.76 6.89 -8.43
C ASN A 48 -12.35 6.38 -8.73
N ILE A 49 -11.36 6.90 -7.99
CA ILE A 49 -9.93 6.64 -8.20
C ILE A 49 -9.33 6.13 -6.90
N HIS A 50 -8.66 4.98 -6.95
CA HIS A 50 -7.86 4.44 -5.87
C HIS A 50 -6.36 4.57 -6.21
N ILE A 51 -5.57 5.15 -5.31
CA ILE A 51 -4.11 5.19 -5.43
C ILE A 51 -3.50 4.78 -4.09
N GLY A 52 -2.63 3.77 -4.10
CA GLY A 52 -1.89 3.31 -2.93
C GLY A 52 -2.26 1.93 -2.45
N LYS A 53 -2.32 1.75 -1.12
CA LYS A 53 -2.57 0.46 -0.47
C LYS A 53 -4.05 0.12 -0.43
N TRP A 54 -4.40 -1.09 -0.89
CA TRP A 54 -5.77 -1.61 -0.80
C TRP A 54 -6.01 -2.40 0.48
N HIS A 55 -5.38 -3.55 0.62
CA HIS A 55 -5.44 -4.44 1.79
C HIS A 55 -6.85 -4.93 2.19
N LEU A 56 -7.79 -4.93 1.27
CA LEU A 56 -9.19 -5.34 1.50
C LEU A 56 -9.60 -6.54 0.64
N GLY A 57 -8.62 -7.24 0.06
CA GLY A 57 -8.81 -8.45 -0.73
C GLY A 57 -8.02 -8.42 -2.04
N GLU A 58 -7.35 -9.52 -2.35
CA GLU A 58 -6.49 -9.65 -3.53
C GLU A 58 -7.16 -10.43 -4.67
N ALA A 59 -8.09 -11.31 -4.32
CA ALA A 59 -8.86 -12.05 -5.32
C ALA A 59 -9.66 -11.09 -6.21
N LYS A 60 -9.81 -11.45 -7.48
CA LYS A 60 -10.40 -10.55 -8.49
C LYS A 60 -11.73 -9.90 -8.07
N PRO A 61 -12.69 -10.62 -7.44
CA PRO A 61 -13.94 -10.00 -6.98
C PRO A 61 -13.77 -8.96 -5.88
N LEU A 62 -12.65 -8.98 -5.14
CA LEU A 62 -12.41 -8.14 -3.97
C LEU A 62 -11.46 -6.96 -4.24
N ARG A 63 -11.02 -6.80 -5.49
CA ARG A 63 -10.10 -5.73 -5.90
C ARG A 63 -10.81 -4.37 -5.98
N PRO A 64 -10.07 -3.25 -5.92
CA PRO A 64 -10.65 -1.91 -6.01
C PRO A 64 -11.62 -1.77 -7.20
N THR A 65 -11.21 -2.27 -8.38
CA THR A 65 -12.01 -2.18 -9.61
C THR A 65 -13.32 -2.97 -9.57
N SER A 66 -13.41 -3.98 -8.69
CA SER A 66 -14.63 -4.73 -8.44
C SER A 66 -15.47 -4.15 -7.29
N GLN A 67 -14.93 -3.19 -6.55
CA GLN A 67 -15.51 -2.55 -5.36
C GLN A 67 -15.82 -1.05 -5.61
N GLY A 68 -16.21 -0.72 -6.85
CA GLY A 68 -16.72 0.61 -7.20
C GLY A 68 -15.70 1.62 -7.69
N PHE A 69 -14.41 1.31 -7.71
CA PHE A 69 -13.40 2.20 -8.32
C PHE A 69 -13.30 2.00 -9.83
N ASP A 70 -13.24 3.11 -10.56
CA ASP A 70 -13.07 3.12 -12.02
C ASP A 70 -11.60 2.96 -12.40
N GLU A 71 -10.71 3.55 -11.57
CA GLU A 71 -9.25 3.44 -11.73
C GLU A 71 -8.61 2.99 -10.42
N SER A 72 -7.55 2.20 -10.52
CA SER A 72 -6.77 1.77 -9.36
C SER A 72 -5.29 1.66 -9.72
N LEU A 73 -4.44 2.33 -8.94
CA LEU A 73 -2.99 2.22 -9.02
C LEU A 73 -2.44 1.95 -7.63
N GLY A 74 -1.76 0.84 -7.43
CA GLY A 74 -1.15 0.59 -6.13
C GLY A 74 -0.90 -0.87 -5.80
N MET A 75 -0.85 -1.17 -4.53
CA MET A 75 -0.62 -2.51 -4.02
C MET A 75 -1.91 -3.13 -3.48
N ARG A 76 -2.13 -4.42 -3.78
CA ARG A 76 -3.34 -5.15 -3.37
C ARG A 76 -3.19 -5.73 -1.97
N ALA A 77 -1.99 -6.20 -1.64
CA ALA A 77 -1.64 -6.78 -0.35
C ALA A 77 -1.34 -5.73 0.73
N GLY A 78 -0.89 -6.21 1.89
CA GLY A 78 -0.60 -5.39 3.06
C GLY A 78 0.59 -4.45 2.93
N GLY A 79 1.44 -4.61 1.92
CA GLY A 79 2.58 -3.74 1.67
C GLY A 79 3.45 -4.23 0.52
N ASP A 80 4.33 -3.36 0.09
CA ASP A 80 5.42 -3.64 -0.85
C ASP A 80 6.64 -2.80 -0.41
N LEU A 81 7.83 -3.07 -0.95
CA LEU A 81 9.00 -2.21 -0.75
C LEU A 81 8.75 -0.83 -1.35
N PHE A 82 9.15 0.22 -0.64
CA PHE A 82 9.01 1.60 -1.14
C PHE A 82 9.95 1.90 -2.29
N MET A 83 11.09 1.24 -2.32
CA MET A 83 12.10 1.35 -3.36
C MET A 83 12.90 0.04 -3.45
N ALA A 84 13.66 -0.17 -4.51
CA ALA A 84 14.57 -1.30 -4.54
C ALA A 84 15.58 -1.21 -3.38
N GLU A 85 15.80 -2.33 -2.69
CA GLU A 85 16.64 -2.36 -1.50
C GLU A 85 18.07 -1.89 -1.74
N ASP A 86 18.57 -2.11 -2.94
CA ASP A 86 19.93 -1.79 -3.40
C ASP A 86 20.03 -0.44 -4.12
N ASP A 87 18.95 0.35 -4.17
CA ASP A 87 18.98 1.67 -4.79
C ASP A 87 19.86 2.63 -3.97
N PRO A 88 20.81 3.35 -4.58
CA PRO A 88 21.72 4.25 -3.85
C PRO A 88 21.02 5.46 -3.20
N GLN A 89 19.77 5.73 -3.58
CA GLN A 89 18.96 6.82 -3.01
C GLN A 89 18.10 6.38 -1.83
N VAL A 90 18.08 5.10 -1.47
CA VAL A 90 17.29 4.59 -0.36
C VAL A 90 18.15 4.38 0.88
N VAL A 91 17.57 4.66 2.05
CA VAL A 91 18.13 4.31 3.36
C VAL A 91 17.17 3.31 4.01
N ASN A 92 17.68 2.13 4.27
CA ASN A 92 16.93 1.00 4.83
C ASN A 92 17.18 0.90 6.34
N ALA A 93 16.14 0.63 7.14
CA ALA A 93 16.29 0.23 8.53
C ALA A 93 15.64 -1.14 8.75
N LYS A 94 16.48 -2.16 8.90
CA LYS A 94 16.05 -3.54 9.17
C LYS A 94 15.96 -3.80 10.68
N LEU A 95 14.94 -4.53 11.09
CA LEU A 95 14.69 -4.93 12.47
C LEU A 95 14.94 -6.44 12.63
N PRO A 96 16.20 -6.90 12.77
CA PRO A 96 16.55 -8.32 12.67
C PRO A 96 15.97 -9.17 13.81
N TRP A 97 15.54 -8.54 14.92
CA TRP A 97 14.85 -9.22 16.03
C TRP A 97 13.35 -9.45 15.75
N ASP A 98 12.76 -8.69 14.80
CA ASP A 98 11.35 -8.82 14.46
C ASP A 98 11.15 -9.85 13.33
N PRO A 99 10.46 -10.97 13.60
CA PRO A 99 10.21 -11.99 12.59
C PRO A 99 9.32 -11.48 11.44
N ILE A 100 8.45 -10.49 11.69
CA ILE A 100 7.61 -9.88 10.66
C ILE A 100 8.48 -9.07 9.71
N ASP A 101 9.33 -8.19 10.23
CA ASP A 101 10.22 -7.37 9.41
C ASP A 101 11.10 -8.25 8.51
N ARG A 102 11.72 -9.30 9.08
CA ARG A 102 12.50 -10.27 8.30
C ARG A 102 11.71 -10.93 7.18
N PHE A 103 10.46 -11.28 7.45
CA PHE A 103 9.59 -11.86 6.43
C PHE A 103 9.26 -10.84 5.34
N LEU A 104 8.95 -9.61 5.70
CA LEU A 104 8.62 -8.54 4.75
C LEU A 104 9.80 -8.27 3.80
N TRP A 105 11.02 -8.10 4.34
CA TRP A 105 12.22 -7.91 3.54
C TRP A 105 12.51 -9.07 2.58
N ALA A 106 12.23 -10.30 2.99
CA ALA A 106 12.49 -11.49 2.19
C ALA A 106 11.46 -11.72 1.07
N ASN A 107 10.25 -11.16 1.19
CA ASN A 107 9.12 -11.54 0.33
C ASN A 107 8.48 -10.38 -0.42
N LEU A 108 8.62 -9.13 0.04
CA LEU A 108 7.98 -8.01 -0.63
C LEU A 108 8.82 -7.49 -1.81
N PRO A 109 8.21 -7.32 -2.98
CA PRO A 109 8.86 -6.67 -4.11
C PRO A 109 8.69 -5.15 -4.05
N HIS A 110 9.47 -4.41 -4.82
CA HIS A 110 9.17 -3.04 -5.23
C HIS A 110 8.31 -3.08 -6.49
N ALA A 111 6.98 -3.11 -6.32
CA ALA A 111 6.07 -3.28 -7.45
C ALA A 111 4.65 -2.78 -7.13
N VAL A 112 3.90 -2.43 -8.17
CA VAL A 112 2.50 -1.99 -8.10
C VAL A 112 1.69 -2.62 -9.23
N TYR A 113 0.36 -2.45 -9.17
CA TYR A 113 -0.59 -2.83 -10.21
C TYR A 113 -1.29 -1.58 -10.74
N TRP A 114 -1.64 -1.60 -12.02
CA TRP A 114 -2.63 -0.71 -12.60
C TRP A 114 -3.91 -1.51 -12.90
N GLY A 115 -5.01 -1.18 -12.23
CA GLY A 115 -6.25 -1.94 -12.35
C GLY A 115 -6.04 -3.45 -12.12
N ASP A 116 -6.43 -4.24 -13.10
CA ASP A 116 -6.25 -5.70 -13.09
C ASP A 116 -4.99 -6.18 -13.82
N SER A 117 -4.08 -5.27 -14.18
CA SER A 117 -2.84 -5.61 -14.87
C SER A 117 -1.93 -6.56 -14.08
N GLN A 118 -0.90 -7.03 -14.75
CA GLN A 118 0.23 -7.66 -14.09
C GLN A 118 1.01 -6.63 -13.27
N ARG A 119 1.74 -7.12 -12.26
CA ARG A 119 2.62 -6.34 -11.43
C ARG A 119 3.75 -5.71 -12.26
N PHE A 120 4.08 -4.45 -12.02
CA PHE A 120 5.20 -3.76 -12.64
C PHE A 120 5.98 -2.93 -11.62
N ARG A 121 7.24 -2.65 -11.92
CA ARG A 121 8.11 -1.85 -11.07
C ARG A 121 7.87 -0.36 -11.33
N PRO A 122 7.48 0.44 -10.32
CA PRO A 122 7.33 1.89 -10.45
C PRO A 122 8.72 2.58 -10.49
N LYS A 123 8.74 3.84 -10.89
CA LYS A 123 9.94 4.67 -10.81
C LYS A 123 10.03 5.35 -9.43
N GLY A 124 11.23 5.30 -8.83
CA GLY A 124 11.51 6.00 -7.59
C GLY A 124 10.77 5.43 -6.37
N HIS A 125 10.66 6.25 -5.34
CA HIS A 125 10.05 5.87 -4.07
C HIS A 125 8.53 5.90 -4.16
N LEU A 126 7.84 4.90 -3.59
CA LEU A 126 6.38 4.74 -3.71
C LEU A 126 5.60 5.97 -3.21
N THR A 127 6.04 6.64 -2.16
CA THR A 127 5.35 7.83 -1.64
C THR A 127 5.28 8.92 -2.70
N ASP A 128 6.41 9.28 -3.31
CA ASP A 128 6.45 10.28 -4.38
C ASP A 128 5.71 9.80 -5.62
N TYR A 129 5.88 8.52 -5.97
CA TYR A 129 5.19 7.93 -7.11
C TYR A 129 3.66 8.02 -7.00
N PHE A 130 3.11 7.75 -5.81
CA PHE A 130 1.67 7.89 -5.58
C PHE A 130 1.22 9.34 -5.59
N THR A 131 2.02 10.26 -5.03
CA THR A 131 1.74 11.69 -5.07
C THR A 131 1.69 12.22 -6.50
N ASP A 132 2.69 11.91 -7.32
CA ASP A 132 2.75 12.35 -8.72
C ASP A 132 1.54 11.85 -9.53
N ASN A 133 1.17 10.58 -9.33
CA ASN A 133 -0.01 10.01 -9.99
C ASN A 133 -1.32 10.60 -9.43
N ALA A 134 -1.40 10.93 -8.15
CA ALA A 134 -2.56 11.59 -7.58
C ALA A 134 -2.74 13.00 -8.16
N LEU A 135 -1.67 13.78 -8.29
CA LEU A 135 -1.70 15.10 -8.91
C LEU A 135 -2.14 15.02 -10.38
N ALA A 136 -1.60 14.07 -11.15
CA ALA A 136 -2.00 13.82 -12.52
C ALA A 136 -3.48 13.43 -12.64
N ALA A 137 -3.95 12.56 -11.73
CA ALA A 137 -5.35 12.13 -11.69
C ALA A 137 -6.29 13.30 -11.33
N ILE A 138 -5.92 14.17 -10.40
CA ILE A 138 -6.68 15.38 -10.05
C ILE A 138 -6.79 16.29 -11.28
N ASP A 139 -5.67 16.55 -11.97
CA ASP A 139 -5.67 17.41 -13.16
C ASP A 139 -6.55 16.85 -14.29
N ALA A 140 -6.48 15.54 -14.51
CA ALA A 140 -7.30 14.86 -15.52
C ALA A 140 -8.81 14.87 -15.20
N ASN A 141 -9.17 14.95 -13.91
CA ASN A 141 -10.56 14.83 -13.46
C ASN A 141 -11.19 16.13 -12.92
N LYS A 142 -10.46 17.26 -12.91
CA LYS A 142 -10.92 18.55 -12.36
C LYS A 142 -12.23 19.11 -12.95
N ASN A 143 -12.64 18.65 -14.12
CA ASN A 143 -13.84 19.11 -14.81
C ASN A 143 -15.06 18.20 -14.62
N ARG A 144 -14.97 17.19 -13.75
CA ARG A 144 -16.09 16.29 -13.39
C ARG A 144 -16.08 15.94 -11.92
N PRO A 145 -17.20 15.55 -11.32
CA PRO A 145 -17.20 15.01 -9.97
C PRO A 145 -16.31 13.77 -9.90
N PHE A 146 -15.36 13.77 -8.97
CA PHE A 146 -14.54 12.59 -8.71
C PHE A 146 -14.36 12.36 -7.20
N PHE A 147 -14.09 11.13 -6.86
CA PHE A 147 -13.68 10.72 -5.51
C PHE A 147 -12.32 10.02 -5.62
N MET A 148 -11.36 10.46 -4.84
CA MET A 148 -10.04 9.83 -4.78
C MET A 148 -9.80 9.26 -3.39
N TYR A 149 -9.46 7.97 -3.33
CA TYR A 149 -8.92 7.33 -2.14
C TYR A 149 -7.41 7.19 -2.29
N LEU A 150 -6.67 8.16 -1.73
CA LEU A 150 -5.21 8.17 -1.72
C LEU A 150 -4.72 7.54 -0.42
N ALA A 151 -4.35 6.27 -0.50
CA ALA A 151 -3.99 5.43 0.64
C ALA A 151 -2.48 5.14 0.65
N TYR A 152 -1.69 6.07 1.17
CA TYR A 152 -0.25 5.88 1.29
C TYR A 152 0.11 4.64 2.12
N ASN A 153 1.20 3.94 1.71
CA ASN A 153 1.77 2.87 2.52
C ASN A 153 2.66 3.42 3.66
N ALA A 154 3.29 4.57 3.44
CA ALA A 154 4.13 5.22 4.46
C ALA A 154 3.30 5.59 5.71
N PRO A 155 3.88 5.44 6.90
CA PRO A 155 5.23 4.97 7.22
C PRO A 155 5.28 3.49 7.66
N HIS A 156 4.57 2.59 6.99
CA HIS A 156 4.55 1.15 7.31
C HIS A 156 5.94 0.51 7.09
N THR A 157 6.21 -0.60 7.78
CA THR A 157 7.39 -1.45 7.48
C THR A 157 7.24 -2.18 6.14
N PRO A 158 8.36 -2.55 5.46
CA PRO A 158 9.77 -2.29 5.78
C PRO A 158 10.13 -0.80 5.77
N LEU A 159 10.96 -0.38 6.73
CA LEU A 159 11.32 1.03 6.86
C LEU A 159 12.36 1.40 5.79
N GLN A 160 11.91 2.18 4.81
CA GLN A 160 12.72 2.68 3.70
C GLN A 160 12.45 4.17 3.49
N ALA A 161 13.47 5.00 3.56
CA ALA A 161 13.35 6.44 3.32
C ALA A 161 14.24 6.88 2.18
N LEU A 162 13.89 7.99 1.52
CA LEU A 162 14.83 8.65 0.64
C LEU A 162 16.03 9.19 1.42
N LYS A 163 17.22 9.01 0.86
CA LYS A 163 18.46 9.51 1.45
C LYS A 163 18.43 11.00 1.72
N SER A 164 17.82 11.80 0.85
CA SER A 164 17.69 13.25 1.03
C SER A 164 16.87 13.62 2.25
N ASP A 165 15.77 12.89 2.54
CA ASP A 165 14.94 13.12 3.71
C ASP A 165 15.63 12.62 5.00
N TYR A 166 16.36 11.50 4.92
CA TYR A 166 17.17 11.00 6.01
C TYR A 166 18.30 11.98 6.37
N ASP A 167 19.03 12.49 5.39
CA ASP A 167 20.14 13.43 5.62
C ASP A 167 19.66 14.77 6.21
N ALA A 168 18.40 15.14 5.96
CA ALA A 168 17.79 16.35 6.51
C ALA A 168 17.48 16.26 8.02
N LEU A 169 17.65 15.10 8.66
CA LEU A 169 17.32 14.87 10.09
C LEU A 169 18.55 14.45 10.91
N PRO A 170 19.69 15.20 10.87
CA PRO A 170 20.93 14.80 11.56
C PRO A 170 20.82 14.83 13.10
N GLN A 171 19.82 15.51 13.65
CA GLN A 171 19.53 15.57 15.07
C GLN A 171 19.01 14.25 15.64
N ILE A 172 18.36 13.41 14.81
CA ILE A 172 17.88 12.08 15.24
C ILE A 172 19.07 11.12 15.13
N LYS A 173 19.58 10.65 16.28
CA LYS A 173 20.80 9.83 16.33
C LYS A 173 20.53 8.34 16.13
N ASP A 174 19.39 7.85 16.60
CA ASP A 174 18.99 6.48 16.36
C ASP A 174 18.64 6.28 14.87
N HIS A 175 19.26 5.26 14.26
CA HIS A 175 19.11 5.01 12.83
C HIS A 175 17.67 4.69 12.42
N THR A 176 17.02 3.81 13.16
CA THR A 176 15.64 3.35 12.89
C THR A 176 14.65 4.50 13.03
N GLN A 177 14.76 5.27 14.12
CA GLN A 177 13.93 6.45 14.33
C GLN A 177 14.16 7.51 13.26
N ARG A 178 15.41 7.66 12.82
CA ARG A 178 15.74 8.62 11.77
C ARG A 178 15.16 8.22 10.41
N VAL A 179 15.20 6.93 10.05
CA VAL A 179 14.55 6.43 8.84
C VAL A 179 13.03 6.61 8.93
N TYR A 180 12.42 6.26 10.06
CA TYR A 180 10.99 6.48 10.28
C TYR A 180 10.63 7.98 10.18
N GLY A 181 11.38 8.85 10.85
CA GLY A 181 11.20 10.30 10.76
C GLY A 181 11.34 10.85 9.33
N ALA A 182 12.27 10.29 8.56
CA ALA A 182 12.46 10.65 7.15
C ALA A 182 11.28 10.22 6.26
N MET A 183 10.69 9.03 6.52
CA MET A 183 9.46 8.60 5.85
C MET A 183 8.29 9.52 6.18
N MET A 184 8.15 9.95 7.44
CA MET A 184 7.13 10.93 7.86
C MET A 184 7.34 12.28 7.19
N ARG A 185 8.60 12.76 7.13
CA ARG A 185 8.95 14.01 6.44
C ARG A 185 8.61 13.95 4.95
N GLN A 186 8.87 12.82 4.30
CA GLN A 186 8.53 12.62 2.88
C GLN A 186 7.01 12.62 2.66
N LEU A 187 6.25 12.04 3.57
CA LEU A 187 4.78 11.99 3.48
C LEU A 187 4.13 13.38 3.68
N ASP A 188 4.77 14.26 4.44
CA ASP A 188 4.23 15.59 4.84
C ASP A 188 4.58 16.72 3.84
N ARG A 189 5.36 16.46 2.81
CA ARG A 189 5.75 17.49 1.83
C ARG A 189 4.81 17.55 0.57
#